data_3dd2917c5384b6e6c716de6e51ab367b
#
_entry.id   3dd2917c5384b6e6c716de6e51ab367b
#
_cell.length_a   1.000
_cell.length_b   1.000
_cell.length_c   1.000
_cell.angle_alpha   90.00
_cell.angle_beta   90.00
_cell.angle_gamma   90.00
#
_symmetry.space_group_name_H-M   'P 1'
#
loop_
_entity.id
_entity.type
_entity.pdbx_description
1 polymer ?
#
loop_
_entity_poly.entity_id
_entity_poly.type
_entity_poly.pdbx_seq_one_letter_code
_entity_poly.pdbx_strand_id
1 'polypeptide(L)'
;MKEKSLSGYGADVVFECSGVPAAFSEGVQYGRDGGKYIVVGQFMNAGPADGFHPFWITFKELMVKGSYSWEPKHTSRAVALLDRIKDKYPLKEIVTHRFPLEQTTEAVEAVRDWKTIKAVLVP
;
A
#
# COMPACT_ATOMS: atom_id res chain seq x y z
N MET A 1 -4.64 -17.46 -5.12
CA MET A 1 -3.77 -16.36 -5.66
C MET A 1 -2.51 -16.88 -6.35
N LYS A 2 -1.84 -17.91 -5.83
CA LYS A 2 -0.66 -18.50 -6.50
C LYS A 2 -0.97 -19.00 -7.92
N GLU A 3 -2.12 -19.62 -8.13
CA GLU A 3 -2.59 -20.12 -9.45
C GLU A 3 -2.79 -19.01 -10.51
N LYS A 4 -2.94 -17.76 -10.07
CA LYS A 4 -3.11 -16.59 -10.96
C LYS A 4 -1.80 -15.86 -11.25
N SER A 5 -0.68 -16.25 -10.65
CA SER A 5 0.63 -15.70 -10.99
C SER A 5 1.12 -16.28 -12.30
N LEU A 6 1.90 -15.49 -13.06
CA LEU A 6 2.44 -15.92 -14.36
C LEU A 6 3.25 -17.23 -14.28
N SER A 7 3.84 -17.52 -13.12
CA SER A 7 4.66 -18.72 -12.86
C SER A 7 3.93 -19.81 -12.08
N GLY A 8 2.73 -19.56 -11.52
CA GLY A 8 2.04 -20.46 -10.61
C GLY A 8 2.66 -20.54 -9.18
N TYR A 9 3.80 -19.88 -8.95
CA TYR A 9 4.56 -19.96 -7.69
C TYR A 9 4.32 -18.83 -6.71
N GLY A 10 3.61 -17.78 -7.10
CA GLY A 10 3.35 -16.58 -6.33
C GLY A 10 3.86 -15.30 -7.02
N ALA A 11 3.79 -14.17 -6.32
CA ALA A 11 4.20 -12.87 -6.86
C ALA A 11 5.71 -12.64 -6.69
N ASP A 12 6.36 -12.07 -7.70
CA ASP A 12 7.77 -11.64 -7.62
C ASP A 12 7.98 -10.55 -6.58
N VAL A 13 7.01 -9.63 -6.48
CA VAL A 13 7.01 -8.52 -5.54
C VAL A 13 5.62 -8.37 -4.93
N VAL A 14 5.56 -8.30 -3.61
CA VAL A 14 4.35 -7.99 -2.85
C VAL A 14 4.55 -6.65 -2.15
N PHE A 15 3.57 -5.75 -2.27
CA PHE A 15 3.52 -4.51 -1.53
C PHE A 15 2.42 -4.59 -0.47
N GLU A 16 2.79 -4.43 0.79
CA GLU A 16 1.86 -4.22 1.89
C GLU A 16 1.63 -2.71 2.05
N CYS A 17 0.42 -2.25 1.76
CA CYS A 17 0.06 -0.83 1.80
C CYS A 17 -1.15 -0.54 2.70
N SER A 18 -1.66 -1.55 3.41
CA SER A 18 -2.88 -1.41 4.23
C SER A 18 -2.63 -0.81 5.60
N GLY A 19 -1.45 -1.05 6.18
CA GLY A 19 -1.15 -0.69 7.56
C GLY A 19 -1.84 -1.57 8.61
N VAL A 20 -2.52 -2.64 8.19
CA VAL A 20 -3.17 -3.59 9.09
C VAL A 20 -2.17 -4.70 9.46
N PRO A 21 -1.86 -4.93 10.76
CA PRO A 21 -0.87 -5.94 11.15
C PRO A 21 -1.14 -7.35 10.60
N ALA A 22 -2.40 -7.77 10.56
CA ALA A 22 -2.77 -9.08 10.00
C ALA A 22 -2.43 -9.21 8.51
N ALA A 23 -2.52 -8.13 7.73
CA ALA A 23 -2.16 -8.12 6.32
C ALA A 23 -0.66 -8.36 6.09
N PHE A 24 0.20 -8.01 7.06
CA PHE A 24 1.62 -8.35 7.02
C PHE A 24 1.82 -9.86 7.01
N SER A 25 1.19 -10.57 7.93
CA SER A 25 1.30 -12.02 8.05
C SER A 25 0.77 -12.74 6.80
N GLU A 26 -0.35 -12.26 6.28
CA GLU A 26 -0.97 -12.80 5.06
C GLU A 26 -0.12 -12.51 3.82
N GLY A 27 0.41 -11.30 3.68
CA GLY A 27 1.19 -10.85 2.53
C GLY A 27 2.45 -11.68 2.29
N VAL A 28 3.09 -12.17 3.35
CA VAL A 28 4.26 -13.07 3.26
C VAL A 28 3.92 -14.34 2.47
N GLN A 29 2.67 -14.81 2.52
CA GLN A 29 2.26 -16.03 1.82
C GLN A 29 2.09 -15.83 0.31
N TYR A 30 1.86 -14.59 -0.14
CA TYR A 30 1.62 -14.29 -1.55
C TYR A 30 2.88 -14.23 -2.41
N GLY A 31 4.03 -13.93 -1.80
CA GLY A 31 5.32 -13.91 -2.48
C GLY A 31 5.76 -15.32 -2.91
N ARG A 32 6.44 -15.43 -4.07
CA ARG A 32 7.16 -16.64 -4.42
C ARG A 32 8.44 -16.80 -3.60
N ASP A 33 9.05 -17.95 -3.65
CA ASP A 33 10.36 -18.18 -3.08
C ASP A 33 11.40 -17.28 -3.79
N GLY A 34 12.31 -16.65 -3.02
CA GLY A 34 13.24 -15.63 -3.49
C GLY A 34 12.59 -14.32 -3.88
N GLY A 35 11.30 -14.11 -3.56
CA GLY A 35 10.55 -12.90 -3.89
C GLY A 35 10.88 -11.71 -2.97
N LYS A 36 10.25 -10.58 -3.26
CA LYS A 36 10.40 -9.35 -2.47
C LYS A 36 9.09 -9.01 -1.76
N TYR A 37 9.19 -8.66 -0.49
CA TYR A 37 8.07 -8.19 0.30
C TYR A 37 8.37 -6.77 0.80
N ILE A 38 7.66 -5.77 0.23
CA ILE A 38 7.88 -4.36 0.51
C ILE A 38 6.78 -3.87 1.45
N VAL A 39 7.16 -3.47 2.66
CA VAL A 39 6.24 -3.01 3.71
C VAL A 39 6.19 -1.49 3.69
N VAL A 40 5.08 -0.93 3.29
CA VAL A 40 4.84 0.51 3.16
C VAL A 40 3.75 0.98 4.12
N GLY A 41 2.72 0.16 4.34
CA GLY A 41 1.54 0.53 5.10
C GLY A 41 1.76 0.64 6.60
N GLN A 42 2.75 -0.05 7.17
CA GLN A 42 3.03 -0.10 8.60
C GLN A 42 3.83 1.14 9.07
N PHE A 43 3.30 2.35 8.82
CA PHE A 43 3.97 3.60 9.18
C PHE A 43 3.61 4.11 10.59
N MET A 44 2.58 3.57 11.21
CA MET A 44 2.21 3.78 12.61
C MET A 44 2.27 2.46 13.37
N ASN A 45 2.50 2.54 14.69
CA ASN A 45 2.45 1.35 15.54
C ASN A 45 0.99 0.94 15.76
N ALA A 46 0.49 0.05 14.91
CA ALA A 46 -0.84 -0.53 15.01
C ALA A 46 -0.88 -1.84 15.83
N GLY A 47 0.21 -2.17 16.52
CA GLY A 47 0.35 -3.39 17.32
C GLY A 47 1.09 -4.52 16.59
N PRO A 48 1.18 -5.68 17.23
CA PRO A 48 1.88 -6.85 16.70
C PRO A 48 1.10 -7.46 15.51
N ALA A 49 1.83 -8.13 14.64
CA ALA A 49 1.26 -8.93 13.56
C ALA A 49 0.97 -10.35 14.08
N ASP A 50 -0.22 -10.56 14.62
CA ASP A 50 -0.63 -11.86 15.13
C ASP A 50 -0.62 -12.92 14.02
N GLY A 51 -0.17 -14.14 14.39
CA GLY A 51 -0.06 -15.25 13.44
C GLY A 51 1.13 -15.15 12.48
N PHE A 52 2.00 -14.15 12.63
CA PHE A 52 3.22 -14.05 11.84
C PHE A 52 4.28 -15.04 12.36
N HIS A 53 4.75 -15.89 11.47
CA HIS A 53 5.84 -16.81 11.73
C HIS A 53 7.09 -16.38 10.95
N PRO A 54 8.15 -15.88 11.62
CA PRO A 54 9.40 -15.48 10.96
C PRO A 54 10.05 -16.59 10.12
N PHE A 55 9.76 -17.84 10.44
CA PHE A 55 10.15 -19.01 9.66
C PHE A 55 9.89 -18.84 8.16
N TRP A 56 8.77 -18.24 7.77
CA TRP A 56 8.41 -18.08 6.37
C TRP A 56 9.34 -17.16 5.59
N ILE A 57 9.97 -16.17 6.26
CA ILE A 57 10.96 -15.31 5.60
C ILE A 57 12.16 -16.17 5.20
N THR A 58 12.67 -16.98 6.12
CA THR A 58 13.84 -17.85 5.89
C THR A 58 13.50 -18.96 4.90
N PHE A 59 12.40 -19.66 5.12
CA PHE A 59 11.99 -20.80 4.28
C PHE A 59 11.77 -20.41 2.82
N LYS A 60 11.21 -19.23 2.58
CA LYS A 60 10.95 -18.71 1.22
C LYS A 60 12.10 -17.83 0.69
N GLU A 61 13.17 -17.64 1.44
CA GLU A 61 14.29 -16.74 1.08
C GLU A 61 13.82 -15.34 0.68
N LEU A 62 12.80 -14.80 1.39
CA LEU A 62 12.20 -13.52 1.05
C LEU A 62 13.13 -12.35 1.38
N MET A 63 13.25 -11.41 0.44
CA MET A 63 13.79 -10.08 0.73
C MET A 63 12.67 -9.21 1.30
N VAL A 64 12.68 -9.00 2.63
CA VAL A 64 11.73 -8.09 3.30
C VAL A 64 12.36 -6.72 3.46
N LYS A 65 11.67 -5.67 2.98
CA LYS A 65 12.16 -4.29 3.06
C LYS A 65 11.05 -3.35 3.52
N GLY A 66 11.30 -2.62 4.62
CA GLY A 66 10.48 -1.50 5.03
C GLY A 66 10.73 -0.26 4.17
N SER A 67 9.68 0.53 3.95
CA SER A 67 9.77 1.86 3.33
C SER A 67 9.01 2.83 4.22
N TYR A 68 9.72 3.78 4.83
CA TYR A 68 9.13 4.76 5.73
C TYR A 68 9.25 6.16 5.15
N SER A 69 8.11 6.88 5.14
CA SER A 69 8.04 8.27 4.71
C SER A 69 8.55 8.50 3.28
N TRP A 70 8.98 9.71 2.95
CA TRP A 70 9.44 10.08 1.63
C TRP A 70 10.61 11.08 1.72
N GLU A 71 11.40 11.13 0.66
CA GLU A 71 12.44 12.12 0.47
C GLU A 71 12.10 12.99 -0.76
N PRO A 72 12.65 14.23 -0.87
CA PRO A 72 12.36 15.11 -2.02
C PRO A 72 12.59 14.45 -3.39
N LYS A 73 13.61 13.59 -3.50
CA LYS A 73 13.86 12.80 -4.73
C LYS A 73 12.72 11.85 -5.11
N HIS A 74 11.93 11.40 -4.13
CA HIS A 74 10.78 10.53 -4.38
C HIS A 74 9.62 11.32 -5.00
N THR A 75 9.42 12.58 -4.57
CA THR A 75 8.38 13.46 -5.11
C THR A 75 8.57 13.71 -6.60
N SER A 76 9.77 14.12 -7.01
CA SER A 76 10.06 14.37 -8.42
C SER A 76 9.86 13.14 -9.31
N ARG A 77 10.29 11.97 -8.83
CA ARG A 77 10.07 10.69 -9.53
C ARG A 77 8.59 10.30 -9.60
N ALA A 78 7.83 10.53 -8.52
CA ALA A 78 6.40 10.26 -8.50
C ALA A 78 5.66 11.16 -9.49
N VAL A 79 5.96 12.47 -9.54
CA VAL A 79 5.38 13.40 -10.51
C VAL A 79 5.69 12.98 -11.94
N ALA A 80 6.94 12.64 -12.24
CA ALA A 80 7.34 12.16 -13.56
C ALA A 80 6.65 10.83 -13.93
N LEU A 81 6.42 9.93 -12.97
CA LEU A 81 5.66 8.71 -13.19
C LEU A 81 4.20 9.03 -13.49
N LEU A 82 3.57 9.87 -12.68
CA LEU A 82 2.16 10.27 -12.86
C LEU A 82 1.93 10.93 -14.22
N ASP A 83 2.82 11.82 -14.64
CA ASP A 83 2.74 12.44 -15.96
C ASP A 83 2.80 11.40 -17.10
N ARG A 84 3.67 10.41 -16.97
CA ARG A 84 3.81 9.34 -17.98
C ARG A 84 2.61 8.40 -18.07
N ILE A 85 1.89 8.20 -16.95
CA ILE A 85 0.79 7.21 -16.88
C ILE A 85 -0.60 7.84 -16.87
N LYS A 86 -0.72 9.18 -16.83
CA LYS A 86 -2.00 9.91 -16.70
C LYS A 86 -3.04 9.57 -17.76
N ASP A 87 -2.58 9.26 -18.99
CA ASP A 87 -3.48 8.92 -20.09
C ASP A 87 -3.81 7.42 -20.15
N LYS A 88 -3.08 6.62 -19.37
CA LYS A 88 -3.28 5.17 -19.31
C LYS A 88 -4.21 4.75 -18.17
N TYR A 89 -4.21 5.51 -17.08
CA TYR A 89 -4.95 5.18 -15.86
C TYR A 89 -5.83 6.36 -15.42
N PRO A 90 -7.01 6.10 -14.84
CA PRO A 90 -7.96 7.14 -14.42
C PRO A 90 -7.51 7.82 -13.11
N LEU A 91 -6.33 8.43 -13.09
CA LEU A 91 -5.72 8.99 -11.88
C LEU A 91 -6.58 10.04 -11.18
N LYS A 92 -7.40 10.78 -11.95
CA LYS A 92 -8.31 11.80 -11.40
C LYS A 92 -9.45 11.21 -10.56
N GLU A 93 -9.81 9.96 -10.83
CA GLU A 93 -10.89 9.27 -10.11
C GLU A 93 -10.47 8.82 -8.70
N ILE A 94 -9.16 8.86 -8.39
CA ILE A 94 -8.64 8.62 -7.04
C ILE A 94 -9.21 9.64 -6.05
N VAL A 95 -9.41 10.91 -6.48
CA VAL A 95 -10.09 11.94 -5.69
C VAL A 95 -11.59 11.74 -5.79
N THR A 96 -12.14 10.95 -4.86
CA THR A 96 -13.55 10.57 -4.85
C THR A 96 -14.46 11.61 -4.20
N HIS A 97 -13.94 12.42 -3.28
CA HIS A 97 -14.72 13.38 -2.54
C HIS A 97 -13.99 14.73 -2.43
N ARG A 98 -14.75 15.81 -2.55
CA ARG A 98 -14.29 17.18 -2.37
C ARG A 98 -15.18 17.85 -1.32
N PHE A 99 -14.58 18.42 -0.31
CA PHE A 99 -15.27 19.12 0.77
C PHE A 99 -14.80 20.58 0.82
N PRO A 100 -15.68 21.56 1.07
CA PRO A 100 -15.24 22.89 1.43
C PRO A 100 -14.53 22.89 2.78
N LEU A 101 -13.72 23.91 3.05
CA LEU A 101 -12.92 23.99 4.29
C LEU A 101 -13.78 23.93 5.55
N GLU A 102 -15.00 24.46 5.50
CA GLU A 102 -15.97 24.44 6.61
C GLU A 102 -16.41 23.03 7.00
N GLN A 103 -16.29 22.07 6.08
CA GLN A 103 -16.67 20.66 6.29
C GLN A 103 -15.46 19.78 6.56
N THR A 104 -14.41 20.31 7.18
CA THR A 104 -13.19 19.54 7.49
C THR A 104 -13.49 18.34 8.38
N THR A 105 -14.40 18.48 9.36
CA THR A 105 -14.77 17.39 10.26
C THR A 105 -15.43 16.24 9.49
N GLU A 106 -16.39 16.55 8.64
CA GLU A 106 -17.08 15.56 7.81
C GLU A 106 -16.11 14.86 6.85
N ALA A 107 -15.14 15.59 6.31
CA ALA A 107 -14.10 15.01 5.45
C ALA A 107 -13.24 13.99 6.21
N VAL A 108 -12.83 14.30 7.45
CA VAL A 108 -12.05 13.40 8.31
C VAL A 108 -12.87 12.16 8.67
N GLU A 109 -14.14 12.35 9.03
CA GLU A 109 -15.04 11.24 9.35
C GLU A 109 -15.26 10.32 8.14
N ALA A 110 -15.45 10.87 6.95
CA ALA A 110 -15.61 10.11 5.73
C ALA A 110 -14.37 9.25 5.41
N VAL A 111 -13.16 9.76 5.68
CA VAL A 111 -11.91 8.99 5.55
C VAL A 111 -11.83 7.89 6.62
N ARG A 112 -12.11 8.23 7.88
CA ARG A 112 -12.10 7.27 9.00
C ARG A 112 -13.06 6.10 8.75
N ASP A 113 -14.24 6.41 8.22
CA ASP A 113 -15.32 5.44 7.98
C ASP A 113 -15.18 4.72 6.63
N TRP A 114 -14.03 4.84 5.95
CA TRP A 114 -13.72 4.19 4.67
C TRP A 114 -14.70 4.51 3.53
N LYS A 115 -15.37 5.67 3.60
CA LYS A 115 -16.34 6.11 2.58
C LYS A 115 -15.66 6.75 1.35
N THR A 116 -14.37 7.03 1.46
CA THR A 116 -13.60 7.72 0.40
C THR A 116 -12.34 6.93 0.05
N ILE A 117 -11.90 7.01 -1.21
CA ILE A 117 -10.53 6.61 -1.59
C ILE A 117 -9.58 7.76 -1.23
N LYS A 118 -9.92 8.98 -1.70
CA LYS A 118 -9.20 10.19 -1.36
C LYS A 118 -10.19 11.33 -1.20
N ALA A 119 -10.22 11.93 -0.02
CA ALA A 119 -10.89 13.19 0.24
C ALA A 119 -9.92 14.37 0.08
N VAL A 120 -10.37 15.47 -0.50
CA VAL A 120 -9.63 16.73 -0.57
C VAL A 120 -10.47 17.86 -0.03
N LEU A 121 -9.85 18.80 0.66
CA LEU A 121 -10.44 20.06 1.04
C LEU A 121 -10.19 21.08 -0.08
N VAL A 122 -11.21 21.84 -0.41
CA VAL A 122 -11.13 22.88 -1.42
C VAL A 122 -11.55 24.21 -0.77
N PRO A 123 -10.85 25.32 -1.08
CA PRO A 123 -11.23 26.63 -0.59
C PRO A 123 -12.54 27.09 -1.19
#